data_7d99336c601de67f0165e26ddaacbf36
#
_entry.id   7d99336c601de67f0165e26ddaacbf36
#
_cell.length_a   1.000
_cell.length_b   1.000
_cell.length_c   1.000
_cell.angle_alpha   90.00
_cell.angle_beta   90.00
_cell.angle_gamma   90.00
#
_symmetry.space_group_name_H-M   'P 1'
#
loop_
_entity.id
_entity.type
_entity.pdbx_description
1 polymer ?
#
loop_
_entity_poly.entity_id
_entity_poly.type
_entity_poly.pdbx_seq_one_letter_code
_entity_poly.pdbx_strand_id
1 'polypeptide(L)'
;MIYKAFQDLQLSQLGFGTMRLPLREDKSIDEELAAAMTDAAIRQGVNYFDTAWSYHSGKSETVIGKILQNYPRESFYLTDKFPGHQIAPTYDVADIFERQLKKCGVEYFDFYLLHNVYENSIGVYEDARWNIIPYLLEQKKNGRIRHLGFSTHAGLPALEQFLQRHGEEMEFCQIQLNYLDWTLQQAKEKCELLNRYNIPIWVMEPIRGGKLANLPESMTAELRAMRPEASAASWALRWVQQIPGVTMILSGMSDLAQMQDNLATFDHPQPLSEEETACLLRFAEQMKNAVPCTACRYCCDGCPQRINIPQMLRVLNEIRIAPSTNAIMAVEALPESQQPSACLGCGACAAICPQKIDIPGCMQELTERIAKIPSWAEISRQRAAAQP
;
A
#
# COMPACT_ATOMS: atom_id res chain seq x y z
N MET A 1 -10.66 -19.79 -9.76
CA MET A 1 -9.61 -18.81 -9.37
C MET A 1 -8.81 -18.36 -10.58
N ILE A 2 -8.61 -17.05 -10.73
CA ILE A 2 -7.74 -16.47 -11.77
C ILE A 2 -6.29 -16.62 -11.33
N TYR A 3 -5.44 -17.15 -12.22
CA TYR A 3 -3.99 -17.26 -12.00
C TYR A 3 -3.22 -16.35 -12.96
N LYS A 4 -2.09 -15.86 -12.51
CA LYS A 4 -1.13 -15.07 -13.29
C LYS A 4 0.25 -15.73 -13.25
N ALA A 5 0.91 -15.78 -14.40
CA ALA A 5 2.29 -16.22 -14.46
C ALA A 5 3.23 -15.18 -13.85
N PHE A 6 4.16 -15.63 -13.04
CA PHE A 6 5.31 -14.86 -12.56
C PHE A 6 6.53 -15.75 -12.66
N GLN A 7 7.40 -15.47 -13.63
CA GLN A 7 8.50 -16.36 -14.01
C GLN A 7 7.98 -17.80 -14.31
N ASP A 8 8.42 -18.81 -13.58
CA ASP A 8 7.97 -20.19 -13.68
C ASP A 8 6.79 -20.55 -12.76
N LEU A 9 6.30 -19.57 -11.98
CA LEU A 9 5.23 -19.77 -11.00
C LEU A 9 3.85 -19.42 -11.57
N GLN A 10 2.82 -20.07 -11.03
CA GLN A 10 1.41 -19.72 -11.24
C GLN A 10 0.83 -19.20 -9.92
N LEU A 11 0.67 -17.88 -9.81
CA LEU A 11 0.15 -17.23 -8.60
C LEU A 11 -1.35 -16.98 -8.74
N SER A 12 -2.12 -17.27 -7.69
CA SER A 12 -3.49 -16.78 -7.63
C SER A 12 -3.45 -15.25 -7.68
N GLN A 13 -4.24 -14.64 -8.57
CA GLN A 13 -4.24 -13.18 -8.68
C GLN A 13 -4.76 -12.49 -7.42
N LEU A 14 -5.62 -13.19 -6.63
CA LEU A 14 -5.97 -12.80 -5.27
C LEU A 14 -4.94 -13.33 -4.29
N GLY A 15 -4.28 -12.43 -3.56
CA GLY A 15 -3.44 -12.75 -2.41
C GLY A 15 -4.15 -12.44 -1.09
N PHE A 16 -3.95 -13.31 -0.10
CA PHE A 16 -4.50 -13.13 1.24
C PHE A 16 -3.55 -12.26 2.08
N GLY A 17 -3.91 -10.98 2.26
CA GLY A 17 -3.17 -10.04 3.11
C GLY A 17 -3.58 -10.17 4.57
N THR A 18 -2.61 -10.36 5.47
CA THR A 18 -2.86 -10.59 6.91
C THR A 18 -2.85 -9.32 7.76
N MET A 19 -2.76 -8.14 7.16
CA MET A 19 -2.81 -6.86 7.90
C MET A 19 -4.17 -6.61 8.58
N ARG A 20 -5.23 -7.27 8.10
CA ARG A 20 -6.62 -7.09 8.58
C ARG A 20 -7.25 -8.41 9.00
N LEU A 21 -6.48 -9.30 9.62
CA LEU A 21 -7.03 -10.52 10.23
C LEU A 21 -8.20 -10.18 11.17
N PRO A 22 -9.20 -11.07 11.29
CA PRO A 22 -10.33 -10.85 12.16
C PRO A 22 -9.90 -10.66 13.60
N LEU A 23 -10.59 -9.77 14.32
CA LEU A 23 -10.30 -9.44 15.70
C LEU A 23 -11.49 -9.80 16.61
N ARG A 24 -11.18 -10.27 17.80
CA ARG A 24 -12.13 -10.42 18.91
C ARG A 24 -12.44 -9.04 19.55
N GLU A 25 -13.38 -8.99 20.45
CA GLU A 25 -13.76 -7.77 21.17
C GLU A 25 -12.59 -7.14 21.95
N ASP A 26 -11.69 -7.96 22.48
CA ASP A 26 -10.49 -7.54 23.20
C ASP A 26 -9.35 -7.08 22.27
N LYS A 27 -9.61 -6.98 20.94
CA LYS A 27 -8.66 -6.63 19.87
C LYS A 27 -7.54 -7.67 19.63
N SER A 28 -7.60 -8.84 20.24
CA SER A 28 -6.74 -9.96 19.86
C SER A 28 -7.19 -10.54 18.50
N ILE A 29 -6.26 -11.18 17.78
CA ILE A 29 -6.61 -11.89 16.55
C ILE A 29 -7.54 -13.05 16.89
N ASP A 30 -8.64 -13.18 16.16
CA ASP A 30 -9.47 -14.37 16.19
C ASP A 30 -8.84 -15.46 15.34
N GLU A 31 -7.98 -16.28 15.98
CA GLU A 31 -7.22 -17.34 15.29
C GLU A 31 -8.14 -18.40 14.67
N GLU A 32 -9.28 -18.69 15.28
CA GLU A 32 -10.23 -19.69 14.76
C GLU A 32 -10.89 -19.20 13.48
N LEU A 33 -11.36 -17.95 13.47
CA LEU A 33 -11.93 -17.34 12.27
C LEU A 33 -10.86 -17.12 11.20
N ALA A 34 -9.65 -16.70 11.58
CA ALA A 34 -8.52 -16.56 10.65
C ALA A 34 -8.16 -17.89 9.99
N ALA A 35 -8.17 -19.00 10.75
CA ALA A 35 -7.93 -20.34 10.21
C ALA A 35 -9.06 -20.78 9.26
N ALA A 36 -10.32 -20.55 9.61
CA ALA A 36 -11.46 -20.86 8.74
C ALA A 36 -11.42 -20.06 7.43
N MET A 37 -11.03 -18.78 7.49
CA MET A 37 -10.84 -17.93 6.29
C MET A 37 -9.67 -18.43 5.44
N THR A 38 -8.55 -18.81 6.05
CA THR A 38 -7.39 -19.36 5.33
C THR A 38 -7.74 -20.66 4.63
N ASP A 39 -8.48 -21.57 5.31
CA ASP A 39 -8.97 -22.83 4.73
C ASP A 39 -9.90 -22.57 3.53
N ALA A 40 -10.85 -21.64 3.65
CA ALA A 40 -11.72 -21.24 2.55
C ALA A 40 -10.92 -20.67 1.35
N ALA A 41 -9.90 -19.84 1.60
CA ALA A 41 -9.04 -19.29 0.59
C ALA A 41 -8.27 -20.39 -0.16
N ILE A 42 -7.59 -21.29 0.56
CA ILE A 42 -6.80 -22.39 -0.03
C ILE A 42 -7.70 -23.33 -0.85
N ARG A 43 -8.86 -23.73 -0.34
CA ARG A 43 -9.82 -24.58 -1.06
C ARG A 43 -10.32 -23.99 -2.35
N GLN A 44 -10.39 -22.65 -2.43
CA GLN A 44 -10.81 -21.91 -3.63
C GLN A 44 -9.61 -21.55 -4.54
N GLY A 45 -8.40 -22.02 -4.20
CA GLY A 45 -7.21 -21.90 -5.03
C GLY A 45 -6.35 -20.67 -4.77
N VAL A 46 -6.56 -19.93 -3.67
CA VAL A 46 -5.60 -18.90 -3.23
C VAL A 46 -4.34 -19.61 -2.75
N ASN A 47 -3.21 -19.23 -3.33
CA ASN A 47 -1.91 -19.80 -3.00
C ASN A 47 -0.86 -18.78 -2.54
N TYR A 48 -1.25 -17.52 -2.33
CA TYR A 48 -0.34 -16.44 -1.92
C TYR A 48 -0.81 -15.78 -0.63
N PHE A 49 0.08 -15.74 0.38
CA PHE A 49 -0.17 -15.19 1.72
C PHE A 49 0.87 -14.13 2.04
N ASP A 50 0.40 -12.95 2.47
CA ASP A 50 1.24 -11.78 2.71
C ASP A 50 1.15 -11.32 4.17
N THR A 51 2.29 -11.32 4.86
CA THR A 51 2.43 -10.80 6.22
C THR A 51 3.51 -9.72 6.31
N ALA A 52 3.74 -9.18 7.51
CA ALA A 52 4.84 -8.26 7.79
C ALA A 52 5.13 -8.19 9.29
N TRP A 53 6.37 -7.83 9.63
CA TRP A 53 6.90 -7.68 10.98
C TRP A 53 5.98 -6.95 11.96
N SER A 54 5.35 -5.84 11.51
CA SER A 54 4.56 -4.96 12.38
C SER A 54 3.05 -5.26 12.38
N TYR A 55 2.57 -6.20 11.56
CA TYR A 55 1.13 -6.46 11.48
C TYR A 55 0.59 -7.04 12.78
N HIS A 56 -0.53 -6.49 13.25
CA HIS A 56 -1.14 -6.86 14.53
C HIS A 56 -0.14 -6.82 15.71
N SER A 57 0.67 -5.75 15.76
CA SER A 57 1.71 -5.58 16.79
C SER A 57 2.70 -6.75 16.85
N GLY A 58 3.07 -7.26 15.67
CA GLY A 58 4.07 -8.35 15.52
C GLY A 58 3.51 -9.77 15.72
N LYS A 59 2.18 -9.92 15.83
CA LYS A 59 1.54 -11.24 16.04
C LYS A 59 1.12 -11.93 14.74
N SER A 60 0.96 -11.17 13.64
CA SER A 60 0.47 -11.70 12.36
C SER A 60 1.32 -12.84 11.82
N GLU A 61 2.65 -12.71 11.85
CA GLU A 61 3.60 -13.72 11.38
C GLU A 61 3.39 -15.07 12.11
N THR A 62 3.28 -15.02 13.45
CA THR A 62 3.08 -16.23 14.27
C THR A 62 1.72 -16.88 14.01
N VAL A 63 0.66 -16.08 13.88
CA VAL A 63 -0.69 -16.61 13.65
C VAL A 63 -0.79 -17.25 12.28
N ILE A 64 -0.37 -16.54 11.21
CA ILE A 64 -0.46 -17.11 9.86
C ILE A 64 0.48 -18.30 9.68
N GLY A 65 1.69 -18.24 10.26
CA GLY A 65 2.63 -19.36 10.26
C GLY A 65 2.05 -20.61 10.88
N LYS A 66 1.46 -20.50 12.08
CA LYS A 66 0.77 -21.61 12.77
C LYS A 66 -0.38 -22.19 11.93
N ILE A 67 -1.17 -21.36 11.28
CA ILE A 67 -2.28 -21.80 10.43
C ILE A 67 -1.75 -22.55 9.21
N LEU A 68 -0.75 -21.99 8.52
CA LEU A 68 -0.19 -22.55 7.28
C LEU A 68 0.59 -23.85 7.50
N GLN A 69 1.08 -24.14 8.71
CA GLN A 69 1.70 -25.44 9.04
C GLN A 69 0.74 -26.62 8.90
N ASN A 70 -0.57 -26.42 8.80
CA ASN A 70 -1.55 -27.48 8.54
C ASN A 70 -1.62 -27.87 7.05
N TYR A 71 -0.87 -27.21 6.18
CA TYR A 71 -0.87 -27.44 4.73
C TYR A 71 0.53 -27.80 4.24
N PRO A 72 0.67 -28.57 3.16
CA PRO A 72 1.97 -28.85 2.55
C PRO A 72 2.69 -27.55 2.18
N ARG A 73 3.98 -27.43 2.56
CA ARG A 73 4.74 -26.17 2.36
C ARG A 73 4.79 -25.71 0.90
N GLU A 74 4.81 -26.65 -0.02
CA GLU A 74 4.82 -26.44 -1.47
C GLU A 74 3.47 -26.04 -2.06
N SER A 75 2.38 -26.09 -1.27
CA SER A 75 1.03 -25.73 -1.73
C SER A 75 0.72 -24.24 -1.65
N PHE A 76 1.61 -23.45 -1.05
CA PHE A 76 1.40 -22.02 -0.88
C PHE A 76 2.72 -21.23 -0.98
N TYR A 77 2.60 -19.96 -1.31
CA TYR A 77 3.68 -18.97 -1.30
C TYR A 77 3.50 -18.04 -0.11
N LEU A 78 4.53 -17.91 0.71
CA LEU A 78 4.53 -17.04 1.88
C LEU A 78 5.46 -15.85 1.66
N THR A 79 4.92 -14.67 1.99
CA THR A 79 5.61 -13.40 1.84
C THR A 79 5.77 -12.71 3.18
N ASP A 80 6.97 -12.20 3.44
CA ASP A 80 7.25 -11.33 4.58
C ASP A 80 8.09 -10.10 4.16
N LYS A 81 8.30 -9.15 5.08
CA LYS A 81 8.88 -7.86 4.73
C LYS A 81 9.86 -7.38 5.79
N PHE A 82 11.04 -6.95 5.36
CA PHE A 82 12.05 -6.33 6.23
C PHE A 82 11.60 -4.94 6.71
N PRO A 83 11.58 -4.64 8.02
CA PRO A 83 10.96 -3.43 8.58
C PRO A 83 11.83 -2.16 8.54
N GLY A 84 12.70 -1.96 7.55
CA GLY A 84 13.60 -0.80 7.47
C GLY A 84 12.90 0.56 7.46
N HIS A 85 11.61 0.60 7.06
CA HIS A 85 10.79 1.81 7.10
C HIS A 85 10.45 2.29 8.53
N GLN A 86 10.64 1.48 9.56
CA GLN A 86 10.37 1.86 10.96
C GLN A 86 11.46 2.74 11.56
N ILE A 87 12.55 2.97 10.83
CA ILE A 87 13.69 3.84 11.18
C ILE A 87 14.10 3.68 12.66
N ALA A 88 14.87 2.63 12.90
CA ALA A 88 15.44 2.34 14.20
C ALA A 88 16.86 2.93 14.33
N PRO A 89 17.36 3.17 15.55
CA PRO A 89 18.73 3.61 15.75
C PRO A 89 19.77 2.56 15.36
N THR A 90 19.36 1.27 15.35
CA THR A 90 20.20 0.13 14.96
C THR A 90 19.34 -0.95 14.31
N TYR A 91 19.94 -1.73 13.41
CA TYR A 91 19.33 -2.92 12.82
C TYR A 91 20.28 -4.10 12.95
N ASP A 92 19.83 -5.18 13.55
CA ASP A 92 20.42 -6.49 13.38
C ASP A 92 19.63 -7.22 12.30
N VAL A 93 20.11 -7.13 11.07
CA VAL A 93 19.40 -7.63 9.88
C VAL A 93 19.27 -9.15 9.93
N ALA A 94 20.27 -9.84 10.41
CA ALA A 94 20.28 -11.29 10.54
C ALA A 94 19.27 -11.74 11.62
N ASP A 95 19.30 -11.12 12.80
CA ASP A 95 18.36 -11.45 13.88
C ASP A 95 16.91 -11.22 13.45
N ILE A 96 16.60 -10.09 12.81
CA ILE A 96 15.26 -9.79 12.30
C ILE A 96 14.80 -10.90 11.34
N PHE A 97 15.62 -11.25 10.36
CA PHE A 97 15.29 -12.26 9.36
C PHE A 97 15.07 -13.65 9.98
N GLU A 98 15.95 -14.08 10.89
CA GLU A 98 15.83 -15.35 11.61
C GLU A 98 14.57 -15.40 12.50
N ARG A 99 14.25 -14.29 13.17
CA ARG A 99 13.02 -14.19 13.97
C ARG A 99 11.77 -14.29 13.11
N GLN A 100 11.77 -13.70 11.92
CA GLN A 100 10.64 -13.80 11.00
C GLN A 100 10.43 -15.25 10.53
N LEU A 101 11.48 -15.93 10.10
CA LEU A 101 11.43 -17.36 9.76
C LEU A 101 10.89 -18.20 10.92
N LYS A 102 11.40 -17.96 12.15
CA LYS A 102 10.96 -18.66 13.35
C LYS A 102 9.49 -18.39 13.67
N LYS A 103 9.03 -17.14 13.59
CA LYS A 103 7.63 -16.77 13.83
C LYS A 103 6.69 -17.41 12.81
N CYS A 104 7.07 -17.41 11.54
CA CYS A 104 6.30 -18.04 10.48
C CYS A 104 6.43 -19.57 10.49
N GLY A 105 7.40 -20.14 11.20
CA GLY A 105 7.66 -21.59 11.26
C GLY A 105 8.11 -22.16 9.93
N VAL A 106 8.92 -21.42 9.16
CA VAL A 106 9.41 -21.81 7.83
C VAL A 106 10.94 -21.67 7.73
N GLU A 107 11.54 -22.39 6.79
CA GLU A 107 12.98 -22.33 6.53
C GLU A 107 13.35 -21.30 5.46
N TYR A 108 12.38 -20.89 4.65
CA TYR A 108 12.54 -19.91 3.58
C TYR A 108 11.24 -19.15 3.31
N PHE A 109 11.36 -17.94 2.77
CA PHE A 109 10.26 -17.18 2.19
C PHE A 109 10.26 -17.33 0.67
N ASP A 110 9.06 -17.51 0.08
CA ASP A 110 8.93 -17.51 -1.37
C ASP A 110 9.11 -16.10 -1.93
N PHE A 111 8.56 -15.12 -1.24
CA PHE A 111 8.69 -13.70 -1.58
C PHE A 111 9.13 -12.93 -0.34
N TYR A 112 10.02 -11.98 -0.53
CA TYR A 112 10.47 -11.12 0.54
C TYR A 112 10.64 -9.69 0.05
N LEU A 113 10.23 -8.70 0.86
CA LEU A 113 10.23 -7.31 0.43
C LEU A 113 11.05 -6.41 1.36
N LEU A 114 11.68 -5.41 0.78
CA LEU A 114 12.01 -4.18 1.50
C LEU A 114 10.69 -3.47 1.80
N HIS A 115 10.30 -3.37 3.07
CA HIS A 115 9.00 -2.85 3.48
C HIS A 115 8.96 -1.34 3.40
N ASN A 116 8.13 -0.80 2.50
CA ASN A 116 7.88 0.62 2.34
C ASN A 116 9.15 1.45 2.12
N VAL A 117 9.74 1.25 0.94
CA VAL A 117 10.81 2.11 0.42
C VAL A 117 10.20 3.46 0.06
N TYR A 118 10.61 4.53 0.74
CA TYR A 118 10.11 5.90 0.52
C TYR A 118 11.20 6.91 0.92
N GLU A 119 10.92 8.20 0.79
CA GLU A 119 11.88 9.29 0.94
C GLU A 119 12.76 9.18 2.20
N ASN A 120 12.19 8.76 3.34
CA ASN A 120 12.94 8.65 4.60
C ASN A 120 13.61 7.28 4.80
N SER A 121 13.12 6.22 4.14
CA SER A 121 13.64 4.87 4.37
C SER A 121 14.68 4.43 3.33
N ILE A 122 14.74 5.06 2.16
CA ILE A 122 15.75 4.73 1.13
C ILE A 122 17.15 4.78 1.74
N GLY A 123 17.48 5.86 2.45
CA GLY A 123 18.78 6.00 3.08
C GLY A 123 19.09 4.93 4.14
N VAL A 124 18.07 4.35 4.79
CA VAL A 124 18.24 3.22 5.72
C VAL A 124 18.59 1.95 4.96
N TYR A 125 17.85 1.65 3.87
CA TYR A 125 18.09 0.45 3.06
C TYR A 125 19.46 0.47 2.37
N GLU A 126 19.96 1.66 2.02
CA GLU A 126 21.26 1.87 1.35
C GLU A 126 22.43 2.08 2.30
N ASP A 127 22.19 2.20 3.61
CA ASP A 127 23.24 2.45 4.59
C ASP A 127 24.15 1.21 4.77
N ALA A 128 25.41 1.36 4.37
CA ALA A 128 26.41 0.30 4.47
C ALA A 128 26.60 -0.24 5.89
N ARG A 129 26.28 0.56 6.94
CA ARG A 129 26.37 0.12 8.34
C ARG A 129 25.41 -1.02 8.65
N TRP A 130 24.25 -1.01 8.02
CA TRP A 130 23.20 -2.03 8.23
C TRP A 130 23.31 -3.18 7.25
N ASN A 131 23.90 -2.98 6.07
CA ASN A 131 24.12 -4.00 5.04
C ASN A 131 22.81 -4.74 4.66
N ILE A 132 21.66 -4.03 4.63
CA ILE A 132 20.33 -4.67 4.46
C ILE A 132 20.20 -5.33 3.08
N ILE A 133 20.32 -4.56 2.00
CA ILE A 133 20.15 -5.08 0.63
C ILE A 133 21.17 -6.19 0.33
N PRO A 134 22.47 -6.02 0.58
CA PRO A 134 23.46 -7.09 0.33
C PRO A 134 23.18 -8.36 1.13
N TYR A 135 22.76 -8.24 2.41
CA TYR A 135 22.40 -9.40 3.22
C TYR A 135 21.20 -10.16 2.62
N LEU A 136 20.13 -9.45 2.22
CA LEU A 136 18.95 -10.08 1.62
C LEU A 136 19.25 -10.73 0.27
N LEU A 137 20.11 -10.13 -0.54
CA LEU A 137 20.61 -10.74 -1.80
C LEU A 137 21.42 -12.01 -1.52
N GLU A 138 22.20 -12.04 -0.44
CA GLU A 138 22.89 -13.24 -0.01
C GLU A 138 21.89 -14.33 0.44
N GLN A 139 20.85 -13.98 1.21
CA GLN A 139 19.81 -14.94 1.57
C GLN A 139 19.06 -15.48 0.34
N LYS A 140 18.85 -14.64 -0.68
CA LYS A 140 18.31 -15.09 -1.96
C LYS A 140 19.25 -16.08 -2.67
N LYS A 141 20.53 -15.80 -2.75
CA LYS A 141 21.54 -16.71 -3.32
C LYS A 141 21.60 -18.05 -2.57
N ASN A 142 21.36 -18.02 -1.26
CA ASN A 142 21.35 -19.21 -0.40
C ASN A 142 20.00 -19.97 -0.43
N GLY A 143 19.00 -19.51 -1.21
CA GLY A 143 17.69 -20.15 -1.35
C GLY A 143 16.74 -19.91 -0.17
N ARG A 144 17.10 -19.04 0.79
CA ARG A 144 16.23 -18.69 1.93
C ARG A 144 15.23 -17.58 1.60
N ILE A 145 15.46 -16.85 0.53
CA ILE A 145 14.52 -15.98 -0.17
C ILE A 145 14.50 -16.46 -1.61
N ARG A 146 13.33 -16.77 -2.16
CA ARG A 146 13.23 -17.17 -3.56
C ARG A 146 13.14 -15.95 -4.47
N HIS A 147 12.27 -14.99 -4.13
CA HIS A 147 12.05 -13.76 -4.89
C HIS A 147 12.16 -12.55 -3.98
N LEU A 148 13.02 -11.59 -4.35
CA LEU A 148 13.22 -10.34 -3.62
C LEU A 148 12.56 -9.18 -4.36
N GLY A 149 11.79 -8.38 -3.63
CA GLY A 149 11.14 -7.19 -4.15
C GLY A 149 11.06 -6.08 -3.10
N PHE A 150 10.20 -5.12 -3.33
CA PHE A 150 9.97 -4.03 -2.38
C PHE A 150 8.52 -3.56 -2.39
N SER A 151 8.08 -2.93 -1.32
CA SER A 151 6.84 -2.18 -1.29
C SER A 151 7.13 -0.69 -1.15
N THR A 152 6.23 0.17 -1.66
CA THR A 152 6.47 1.60 -1.65
C THR A 152 5.19 2.44 -1.52
N HIS A 153 5.30 3.52 -0.74
CA HIS A 153 4.39 4.67 -0.77
C HIS A 153 5.10 5.94 -1.26
N ALA A 154 6.31 5.82 -1.79
CA ALA A 154 7.11 6.95 -2.28
C ALA A 154 6.40 7.79 -3.33
N GLY A 155 6.76 9.05 -3.42
CA GLY A 155 6.49 9.88 -4.60
C GLY A 155 7.28 9.39 -5.82
N LEU A 156 6.85 9.82 -7.01
CA LEU A 156 7.45 9.37 -8.27
C LEU A 156 8.99 9.59 -8.34
N PRO A 157 9.54 10.76 -7.94
CA PRO A 157 10.98 10.99 -8.00
C PRO A 157 11.79 10.02 -7.13
N ALA A 158 11.31 9.72 -5.92
CA ALA A 158 12.01 8.81 -5.00
C ALA A 158 11.92 7.36 -5.49
N LEU A 159 10.77 6.96 -6.03
CA LEU A 159 10.62 5.64 -6.65
C LEU A 159 11.56 5.49 -7.85
N GLU A 160 11.62 6.47 -8.75
CA GLU A 160 12.51 6.42 -9.92
C GLU A 160 13.97 6.38 -9.50
N GLN A 161 14.37 7.17 -8.51
CA GLN A 161 15.73 7.15 -7.97
C GLN A 161 16.11 5.78 -7.38
N PHE A 162 15.19 5.13 -6.67
CA PHE A 162 15.42 3.79 -6.14
C PHE A 162 15.55 2.75 -7.26
N LEU A 163 14.67 2.82 -8.26
CA LEU A 163 14.71 1.91 -9.40
C LEU A 163 15.98 2.06 -10.26
N GLN A 164 16.50 3.27 -10.43
CA GLN A 164 17.77 3.51 -11.12
C GLN A 164 18.96 2.83 -10.46
N ARG A 165 18.92 2.67 -9.13
CA ARG A 165 20.01 2.07 -8.35
C ARG A 165 19.85 0.58 -8.09
N HIS A 166 18.62 0.14 -7.88
CA HIS A 166 18.30 -1.20 -7.37
C HIS A 166 17.27 -1.95 -8.24
N GLY A 167 16.80 -1.37 -9.34
CA GLY A 167 15.75 -1.99 -10.15
C GLY A 167 16.13 -3.37 -10.71
N GLU A 168 17.41 -3.60 -11.03
CA GLU A 168 17.90 -4.89 -11.52
C GLU A 168 17.93 -5.97 -10.42
N GLU A 169 17.94 -5.58 -9.15
CA GLU A 169 17.96 -6.49 -8.01
C GLU A 169 16.54 -6.88 -7.56
N MET A 170 15.52 -6.11 -7.99
CA MET A 170 14.13 -6.25 -7.56
C MET A 170 13.28 -6.93 -8.62
N GLU A 171 12.61 -8.01 -8.23
CA GLU A 171 11.83 -8.85 -9.15
C GLU A 171 10.36 -8.43 -9.22
N PHE A 172 9.86 -7.69 -8.24
CA PHE A 172 8.48 -7.19 -8.18
C PHE A 172 8.38 -5.98 -7.24
N CYS A 173 7.31 -5.20 -7.40
CA CYS A 173 7.04 -4.04 -6.56
C CYS A 173 5.59 -4.02 -6.11
N GLN A 174 5.37 -3.84 -4.80
CA GLN A 174 4.04 -3.68 -4.21
C GLN A 174 3.72 -2.20 -4.02
N ILE A 175 2.68 -1.71 -4.72
CA ILE A 175 2.23 -0.32 -4.67
C ILE A 175 0.76 -0.21 -4.23
N GLN A 176 0.38 0.95 -3.68
CA GLN A 176 -1.02 1.31 -3.47
C GLN A 176 -1.66 1.64 -4.81
N LEU A 177 -2.71 0.89 -5.19
CA LEU A 177 -3.38 1.04 -6.46
C LEU A 177 -4.89 0.74 -6.35
N ASN A 178 -5.69 1.71 -6.73
CA ASN A 178 -7.15 1.62 -6.91
C ASN A 178 -7.60 2.76 -7.83
N TYR A 179 -8.86 2.76 -8.28
CA TYR A 179 -9.35 3.75 -9.21
C TYR A 179 -9.38 5.19 -8.65
N LEU A 180 -9.44 5.37 -7.31
CA LEU A 180 -9.35 6.69 -6.68
C LEU A 180 -7.90 7.21 -6.67
N ASP A 181 -6.95 6.35 -6.32
CA ASP A 181 -5.53 6.71 -6.24
C ASP A 181 -4.85 6.76 -7.62
N TRP A 182 -5.54 6.30 -8.67
CA TRP A 182 -5.08 6.33 -10.05
C TRP A 182 -4.52 7.70 -10.46
N THR A 183 -5.24 8.76 -10.09
CA THR A 183 -4.79 10.14 -10.27
C THR A 183 -4.37 10.81 -8.97
N LEU A 184 -5.02 10.50 -7.84
CA LEU A 184 -4.78 11.17 -6.57
C LEU A 184 -3.35 10.93 -6.03
N GLN A 185 -2.83 9.70 -6.14
CA GLN A 185 -1.46 9.34 -5.72
C GLN A 185 -0.51 9.08 -6.89
N GLN A 186 -0.85 9.54 -8.09
CA GLN A 186 -0.06 9.29 -9.29
C GLN A 186 0.20 7.77 -9.50
N ALA A 187 -0.80 6.93 -9.15
CA ALA A 187 -0.63 5.48 -9.29
C ALA A 187 -0.49 5.06 -10.75
N LYS A 188 -1.10 5.81 -11.69
CA LYS A 188 -0.94 5.62 -13.13
C LYS A 188 0.54 5.73 -13.53
N GLU A 189 1.16 6.84 -13.17
CA GLU A 189 2.55 7.15 -13.52
C GLU A 189 3.52 6.17 -12.84
N LYS A 190 3.19 5.70 -11.63
CA LYS A 190 3.97 4.64 -10.95
C LYS A 190 3.87 3.30 -11.69
N CYS A 191 2.68 2.92 -12.14
CA CYS A 191 2.50 1.72 -12.97
C CYS A 191 3.29 1.81 -14.29
N GLU A 192 3.21 2.96 -14.98
CA GLU A 192 3.96 3.20 -16.21
C GLU A 192 5.48 3.15 -15.97
N LEU A 193 5.95 3.70 -14.84
CA LEU A 193 7.35 3.65 -14.45
C LEU A 193 7.80 2.19 -14.22
N LEU A 194 7.08 1.42 -13.41
CA LEU A 194 7.40 0.02 -13.12
C LEU A 194 7.39 -0.84 -14.39
N ASN A 195 6.42 -0.62 -15.28
CA ASN A 195 6.35 -1.31 -16.57
C ASN A 195 7.55 -1.00 -17.46
N ARG A 196 8.10 0.24 -17.45
CA ARG A 196 9.35 0.57 -18.17
C ARG A 196 10.57 -0.19 -17.65
N TYR A 197 10.58 -0.51 -16.36
CA TYR A 197 11.62 -1.35 -15.74
C TYR A 197 11.32 -2.84 -15.82
N ASN A 198 10.22 -3.26 -16.47
CA ASN A 198 9.72 -4.64 -16.51
C ASN A 198 9.54 -5.26 -15.12
N ILE A 199 9.16 -4.47 -14.13
CA ILE A 199 8.91 -4.91 -12.77
C ILE A 199 7.41 -5.18 -12.59
N PRO A 200 6.98 -6.43 -12.37
CA PRO A 200 5.60 -6.80 -12.11
C PRO A 200 5.05 -6.12 -10.86
N ILE A 201 3.74 -5.81 -10.91
CA ILE A 201 3.07 -5.00 -9.90
C ILE A 201 2.24 -5.89 -8.98
N TRP A 202 2.54 -5.83 -7.68
CA TRP A 202 1.69 -6.28 -6.59
C TRP A 202 0.88 -5.09 -6.09
N VAL A 203 -0.40 -5.31 -5.83
CA VAL A 203 -1.31 -4.23 -5.43
C VAL A 203 -1.67 -4.36 -3.96
N MET A 204 -1.41 -3.31 -3.19
CA MET A 204 -1.97 -3.10 -1.86
C MET A 204 -3.05 -2.02 -1.89
N GLU A 205 -3.96 -2.04 -0.91
CA GLU A 205 -5.07 -1.08 -0.80
C GLU A 205 -6.01 -1.04 -2.04
N PRO A 206 -6.36 -2.18 -2.66
CA PRO A 206 -7.20 -2.18 -3.87
C PRO A 206 -8.58 -1.57 -3.62
N ILE A 207 -9.08 -1.63 -2.39
CA ILE A 207 -10.34 -1.02 -1.95
C ILE A 207 -10.14 0.12 -0.94
N ARG A 208 -8.92 0.64 -0.84
CA ARG A 208 -8.52 1.78 0.01
C ARG A 208 -9.02 1.65 1.45
N GLY A 209 -8.59 0.58 2.11
CA GLY A 209 -8.94 0.31 3.51
C GLY A 209 -10.43 0.11 3.76
N GLY A 210 -11.19 -0.29 2.75
CA GLY A 210 -12.63 -0.48 2.81
C GLY A 210 -13.46 0.74 2.35
N LYS A 211 -12.80 1.89 2.05
CA LYS A 211 -13.53 3.09 1.61
C LYS A 211 -14.29 2.87 0.30
N LEU A 212 -13.67 2.16 -0.64
CA LEU A 212 -14.27 1.88 -1.94
C LEU A 212 -15.30 0.73 -1.90
N ALA A 213 -15.41 0.02 -0.78
CA ALA A 213 -16.48 -0.93 -0.52
C ALA A 213 -17.73 -0.27 0.10
N ASN A 214 -17.57 0.93 0.69
CA ASN A 214 -18.61 1.69 1.39
C ASN A 214 -18.85 3.04 0.70
N LEU A 215 -19.38 2.98 -0.51
CA LEU A 215 -19.69 4.16 -1.31
C LEU A 215 -21.00 4.84 -0.85
N PRO A 216 -21.19 6.14 -1.14
CA PRO A 216 -22.48 6.80 -0.99
C PRO A 216 -23.60 6.06 -1.76
N GLU A 217 -24.83 6.08 -1.23
CA GLU A 217 -25.96 5.33 -1.80
C GLU A 217 -26.23 5.70 -3.29
N SER A 218 -26.08 6.98 -3.65
CA SER A 218 -26.23 7.41 -5.05
C SER A 218 -25.26 6.70 -6.01
N MET A 219 -23.99 6.51 -5.58
CA MET A 219 -23.00 5.78 -6.37
C MET A 219 -23.27 4.27 -6.36
N THR A 220 -23.62 3.72 -5.20
CA THR A 220 -23.96 2.29 -5.07
C THR A 220 -25.19 1.93 -5.93
N ALA A 221 -26.21 2.77 -5.96
CA ALA A 221 -27.41 2.57 -6.79
C ALA A 221 -27.05 2.54 -8.29
N GLU A 222 -26.14 3.40 -8.75
CA GLU A 222 -25.68 3.43 -10.13
C GLU A 222 -24.92 2.15 -10.50
N LEU A 223 -23.99 1.69 -9.63
CA LEU A 223 -23.28 0.41 -9.85
C LEU A 223 -24.25 -0.77 -9.87
N ARG A 224 -25.22 -0.79 -8.96
CA ARG A 224 -26.24 -1.85 -8.89
C ARG A 224 -27.14 -1.87 -10.13
N ALA A 225 -27.40 -0.73 -10.74
CA ALA A 225 -28.16 -0.68 -12.01
C ALA A 225 -27.41 -1.34 -13.17
N MET A 226 -26.07 -1.29 -13.17
CA MET A 226 -25.23 -1.91 -14.21
C MET A 226 -24.98 -3.40 -13.93
N ARG A 227 -24.65 -3.77 -12.68
CA ARG A 227 -24.41 -5.16 -12.23
C ARG A 227 -25.09 -5.39 -10.87
N PRO A 228 -26.35 -5.88 -10.86
CA PRO A 228 -27.17 -5.98 -9.64
C PRO A 228 -26.54 -6.81 -8.51
N GLU A 229 -25.82 -7.87 -8.87
CA GLU A 229 -25.24 -8.82 -7.91
C GLU A 229 -23.78 -8.46 -7.49
N ALA A 230 -23.21 -7.40 -8.07
CA ALA A 230 -21.82 -7.04 -7.81
C ALA A 230 -21.70 -6.10 -6.60
N SER A 231 -20.87 -6.46 -5.63
CA SER A 231 -20.51 -5.59 -4.51
C SER A 231 -19.65 -4.41 -4.98
N ALA A 232 -19.67 -3.28 -4.26
CA ALA A 232 -18.79 -2.16 -4.56
C ALA A 232 -17.30 -2.55 -4.49
N ALA A 233 -16.92 -3.48 -3.57
CA ALA A 233 -15.58 -4.03 -3.50
C ALA A 233 -15.20 -4.77 -4.79
N SER A 234 -16.10 -5.58 -5.32
CA SER A 234 -15.85 -6.33 -6.56
C SER A 234 -15.61 -5.43 -7.77
N TRP A 235 -16.29 -4.28 -7.84
CA TRP A 235 -16.03 -3.27 -8.87
C TRP A 235 -14.61 -2.72 -8.80
N ALA A 236 -14.15 -2.35 -7.59
CA ALA A 236 -12.79 -1.85 -7.39
C ALA A 236 -11.74 -2.91 -7.72
N LEU A 237 -11.95 -4.16 -7.30
CA LEU A 237 -11.05 -5.28 -7.59
C LEU A 237 -10.98 -5.58 -9.10
N ARG A 238 -12.13 -5.62 -9.81
CA ARG A 238 -12.15 -5.81 -11.27
C ARG A 238 -11.46 -4.68 -12.02
N TRP A 239 -11.58 -3.44 -11.52
CA TRP A 239 -10.86 -2.32 -12.11
C TRP A 239 -9.34 -2.53 -12.03
N VAL A 240 -8.83 -2.97 -10.87
CA VAL A 240 -7.40 -3.23 -10.68
C VAL A 240 -6.91 -4.41 -11.53
N GLN A 241 -7.74 -5.46 -11.69
CA GLN A 241 -7.40 -6.64 -12.51
C GLN A 241 -7.04 -6.30 -13.97
N GLN A 242 -7.53 -5.17 -14.49
CA GLN A 242 -7.32 -4.75 -15.89
C GLN A 242 -6.07 -3.90 -16.10
N ILE A 243 -5.41 -3.45 -15.04
CA ILE A 243 -4.24 -2.57 -15.14
C ILE A 243 -3.04 -3.37 -15.63
N PRO A 244 -2.37 -2.92 -16.72
CA PRO A 244 -1.20 -3.60 -17.25
C PRO A 244 -0.09 -3.73 -16.22
N GLY A 245 0.56 -4.90 -16.18
CA GLY A 245 1.63 -5.20 -15.24
C GLY A 245 1.16 -5.70 -13.87
N VAL A 246 -0.15 -5.63 -13.55
CA VAL A 246 -0.68 -6.15 -12.29
C VAL A 246 -0.73 -7.68 -12.33
N THR A 247 0.07 -8.29 -11.47
CA THR A 247 0.15 -9.75 -11.30
C THR A 247 -0.59 -10.21 -10.05
N MET A 248 -0.47 -9.48 -8.94
CA MET A 248 -1.03 -9.84 -7.63
C MET A 248 -1.88 -8.71 -7.06
N ILE A 249 -3.02 -9.04 -6.46
CA ILE A 249 -3.91 -8.10 -5.77
C ILE A 249 -4.11 -8.59 -4.34
N LEU A 250 -3.49 -7.90 -3.38
CA LEU A 250 -3.60 -8.25 -1.98
C LEU A 250 -4.88 -7.67 -1.38
N SER A 251 -5.72 -8.52 -0.84
CA SER A 251 -6.90 -8.11 -0.08
C SER A 251 -6.77 -8.52 1.37
N GLY A 252 -6.98 -7.54 2.28
CA GLY A 252 -7.15 -7.80 3.70
C GLY A 252 -8.62 -7.96 4.00
N MET A 253 -9.04 -9.17 4.34
CA MET A 253 -10.42 -9.51 4.67
C MET A 253 -10.54 -9.79 6.15
N SER A 254 -11.60 -9.30 6.80
CA SER A 254 -11.78 -9.38 8.25
C SER A 254 -12.94 -10.31 8.65
N ASP A 255 -13.67 -10.86 7.69
CA ASP A 255 -14.75 -11.80 7.90
C ASP A 255 -14.97 -12.73 6.69
N LEU A 256 -15.76 -13.78 6.87
CA LEU A 256 -16.03 -14.78 5.84
C LEU A 256 -16.87 -14.21 4.67
N ALA A 257 -17.73 -13.22 4.91
CA ALA A 257 -18.53 -12.62 3.84
C ALA A 257 -17.66 -11.85 2.86
N GLN A 258 -16.72 -11.04 3.35
CA GLN A 258 -15.71 -10.35 2.54
C GLN A 258 -14.82 -11.36 1.79
N MET A 259 -14.43 -12.46 2.44
CA MET A 259 -13.66 -13.53 1.81
C MET A 259 -14.43 -14.15 0.65
N GLN A 260 -15.69 -14.52 0.85
CA GLN A 260 -16.53 -15.14 -0.17
C GLN A 260 -16.78 -14.21 -1.36
N ASP A 261 -17.04 -12.93 -1.11
CA ASP A 261 -17.22 -11.92 -2.17
C ASP A 261 -15.96 -11.75 -3.02
N ASN A 262 -14.80 -11.68 -2.36
CA ASN A 262 -13.53 -11.59 -3.06
C ASN A 262 -13.23 -12.88 -3.85
N LEU A 263 -13.40 -14.05 -3.26
CA LEU A 263 -13.21 -15.34 -3.94
C LEU A 263 -14.12 -15.45 -5.19
N ALA A 264 -15.39 -15.04 -5.09
CA ALA A 264 -16.32 -15.01 -6.23
C ALA A 264 -15.86 -14.00 -7.31
N THR A 265 -15.28 -12.87 -6.91
CA THR A 265 -14.75 -11.85 -7.84
C THR A 265 -13.54 -12.37 -8.63
N PHE A 266 -12.74 -13.26 -8.04
CA PHE A 266 -11.54 -13.84 -8.67
C PHE A 266 -11.76 -15.27 -9.21
N ASP A 267 -12.99 -15.79 -9.20
CA ASP A 267 -13.26 -17.13 -9.72
C ASP A 267 -12.97 -17.25 -11.22
N HIS A 268 -13.46 -16.29 -11.98
CA HIS A 268 -13.22 -16.19 -13.43
C HIS A 268 -13.17 -14.72 -13.89
N PRO A 269 -12.49 -14.42 -15.01
CA PRO A 269 -12.36 -13.06 -15.50
C PRO A 269 -13.73 -12.45 -15.88
N GLN A 270 -14.04 -11.29 -15.33
CA GLN A 270 -15.23 -10.48 -15.65
C GLN A 270 -14.79 -9.02 -15.83
N PRO A 271 -14.11 -8.69 -16.92
CA PRO A 271 -13.59 -7.34 -17.13
C PRO A 271 -14.71 -6.31 -17.12
N LEU A 272 -14.38 -5.10 -16.68
CA LEU A 272 -15.27 -3.96 -16.79
C LEU A 272 -15.28 -3.46 -18.23
N SER A 273 -16.44 -3.01 -18.72
CA SER A 273 -16.53 -2.28 -19.98
C SER A 273 -15.89 -0.90 -19.89
N GLU A 274 -15.74 -0.23 -21.01
CA GLU A 274 -15.29 1.17 -21.04
C GLU A 274 -16.24 2.09 -20.29
N GLU A 275 -17.57 1.89 -20.42
CA GLU A 275 -18.59 2.65 -19.73
C GLU A 275 -18.50 2.44 -18.19
N GLU A 276 -18.37 1.20 -17.77
CA GLU A 276 -18.21 0.83 -16.35
C GLU A 276 -16.92 1.44 -15.76
N THR A 277 -15.82 1.38 -16.51
CA THR A 277 -14.55 2.00 -16.12
C THR A 277 -14.69 3.53 -16.03
N ALA A 278 -15.33 4.16 -17.00
CA ALA A 278 -15.58 5.60 -16.99
C ALA A 278 -16.46 6.02 -15.79
N CYS A 279 -17.45 5.20 -15.41
CA CYS A 279 -18.26 5.42 -14.23
C CYS A 279 -17.42 5.47 -12.96
N LEU A 280 -16.52 4.50 -12.73
CA LEU A 280 -15.63 4.49 -11.55
C LEU A 280 -14.68 5.68 -11.53
N LEU A 281 -14.11 6.06 -12.67
CA LEU A 281 -13.23 7.23 -12.76
C LEU A 281 -13.99 8.54 -12.49
N ARG A 282 -15.24 8.67 -12.93
CA ARG A 282 -16.12 9.78 -12.59
C ARG A 282 -16.40 9.83 -11.09
N PHE A 283 -16.65 8.68 -10.44
CA PHE A 283 -16.78 8.61 -8.99
C PHE A 283 -15.50 9.04 -8.29
N ALA A 284 -14.34 8.63 -8.78
CA ALA A 284 -13.05 9.09 -8.26
C ALA A 284 -12.95 10.62 -8.27
N GLU A 285 -13.33 11.27 -9.38
CA GLU A 285 -13.32 12.74 -9.46
C GLU A 285 -14.29 13.37 -8.44
N GLN A 286 -15.50 12.84 -8.30
CA GLN A 286 -16.49 13.33 -7.32
C GLN A 286 -16.01 13.15 -5.86
N MET A 287 -15.31 12.05 -5.58
CA MET A 287 -14.80 11.76 -4.24
C MET A 287 -13.58 12.61 -3.84
N LYS A 288 -12.90 13.24 -4.79
CA LYS A 288 -11.68 14.01 -4.48
C LYS A 288 -11.97 15.22 -3.62
N ASN A 289 -13.20 15.77 -3.62
CA ASN A 289 -13.52 17.03 -2.90
C ASN A 289 -12.36 18.06 -3.04
N ALA A 290 -11.88 18.21 -4.28
CA ALA A 290 -10.50 18.57 -4.54
C ALA A 290 -10.33 20.08 -4.56
N VAL A 291 -9.30 20.54 -3.88
CA VAL A 291 -8.66 21.79 -4.28
C VAL A 291 -8.21 21.63 -5.75
N PRO A 292 -8.68 22.46 -6.69
CA PRO A 292 -8.47 22.25 -8.13
C PRO A 292 -7.06 22.66 -8.59
N CYS A 293 -6.03 22.14 -7.93
CA CYS A 293 -4.65 22.44 -8.24
C CYS A 293 -4.20 21.69 -9.50
N THR A 294 -3.75 22.43 -10.52
CA THR A 294 -3.22 21.89 -11.78
C THR A 294 -1.71 21.60 -11.74
N ALA A 295 -1.07 21.77 -10.59
CA ALA A 295 0.37 21.62 -10.37
C ALA A 295 1.25 22.48 -11.31
N CYS A 296 0.77 23.65 -11.76
CA CYS A 296 1.51 24.57 -12.62
C CYS A 296 2.74 25.22 -11.95
N ARG A 297 2.84 25.16 -10.61
CA ARG A 297 3.96 25.58 -9.75
C ARG A 297 4.24 27.08 -9.66
N TYR A 298 3.49 27.96 -10.32
CA TYR A 298 3.69 29.43 -10.22
C TYR A 298 3.70 29.93 -8.78
N CYS A 299 2.95 29.28 -7.89
CA CYS A 299 2.89 29.61 -6.47
C CYS A 299 4.17 29.23 -5.68
N CYS A 300 5.03 28.36 -6.21
CA CYS A 300 6.23 27.90 -5.50
C CYS A 300 7.36 28.93 -5.54
N ASP A 301 7.54 29.62 -6.68
CA ASP A 301 8.67 30.52 -6.90
C ASP A 301 8.62 31.75 -5.97
N GLY A 302 7.42 32.19 -5.60
CA GLY A 302 7.19 33.30 -4.68
C GLY A 302 7.00 32.92 -3.20
N CYS A 303 7.16 31.65 -2.84
CA CYS A 303 6.97 31.21 -1.48
C CYS A 303 8.23 31.45 -0.60
N PRO A 304 8.18 32.34 0.44
CA PRO A 304 9.35 32.62 1.29
C PRO A 304 9.85 31.36 2.02
N GLN A 305 8.96 30.43 2.35
CA GLN A 305 9.28 29.18 3.04
C GLN A 305 9.64 28.04 2.07
N ARG A 306 9.64 28.30 0.77
CA ARG A 306 9.90 27.28 -0.28
C ARG A 306 9.03 26.03 -0.17
N ILE A 307 7.79 26.18 0.32
CA ILE A 307 6.83 25.08 0.45
C ILE A 307 6.50 24.54 -0.94
N ASN A 308 6.55 23.23 -1.11
CA ASN A 308 6.05 22.58 -2.33
C ASN A 308 4.51 22.58 -2.31
N ILE A 309 3.91 23.71 -2.63
CA ILE A 309 2.47 23.96 -2.54
C ILE A 309 1.64 22.91 -3.28
N PRO A 310 1.93 22.52 -4.54
CA PRO A 310 1.18 21.48 -5.22
C PRO A 310 1.20 20.13 -4.49
N GLN A 311 2.31 19.77 -3.88
CA GLN A 311 2.41 18.55 -3.05
C GLN A 311 1.51 18.66 -1.82
N MET A 312 1.53 19.79 -1.12
CA MET A 312 0.69 20.03 0.06
C MET A 312 -0.80 19.97 -0.28
N LEU A 313 -1.21 20.59 -1.40
CA LEU A 313 -2.60 20.56 -1.86
C LEU A 313 -3.03 19.14 -2.26
N ARG A 314 -2.14 18.32 -2.83
CA ARG A 314 -2.39 16.90 -3.09
C ARG A 314 -2.60 16.13 -1.80
N VAL A 315 -1.74 16.31 -0.80
CA VAL A 315 -1.89 15.68 0.52
C VAL A 315 -3.19 16.11 1.20
N LEU A 316 -3.56 17.41 1.12
CA LEU A 316 -4.83 17.90 1.65
C LEU A 316 -6.01 17.19 0.99
N ASN A 317 -6.01 17.06 -0.33
CA ASN A 317 -7.05 16.34 -1.06
C ASN A 317 -7.16 14.88 -0.61
N GLU A 318 -6.02 14.22 -0.40
CA GLU A 318 -5.99 12.85 0.10
C GLU A 318 -6.59 12.73 1.51
N ILE A 319 -6.17 13.60 2.43
CA ILE A 319 -6.65 13.61 3.83
C ILE A 319 -8.13 13.98 3.91
N ARG A 320 -8.64 14.86 3.04
CA ARG A 320 -10.08 15.17 2.97
C ARG A 320 -10.91 13.94 2.62
N ILE A 321 -10.38 13.04 1.81
CA ILE A 321 -11.06 11.82 1.42
C ILE A 321 -10.99 10.76 2.54
N ALA A 322 -9.78 10.49 3.04
CA ALA A 322 -9.56 9.55 4.13
C ALA A 322 -8.29 9.91 4.90
N PRO A 323 -8.39 10.36 6.16
CA PRO A 323 -7.22 10.55 7.01
C PRO A 323 -6.41 9.26 7.11
N SER A 324 -5.12 9.33 6.79
CA SER A 324 -4.21 8.20 6.93
C SER A 324 -2.80 8.68 7.26
N THR A 325 -2.07 7.91 8.03
CA THR A 325 -0.67 8.18 8.33
C THR A 325 0.18 8.16 7.05
N ASN A 326 -0.13 7.28 6.10
CA ASN A 326 0.58 7.21 4.82
C ASN A 326 0.46 8.52 4.02
N ALA A 327 -0.70 9.19 4.09
CA ALA A 327 -0.90 10.46 3.38
C ALA A 327 0.02 11.57 3.90
N ILE A 328 0.40 11.55 5.18
CA ILE A 328 1.24 12.58 5.78
C ILE A 328 2.73 12.25 5.80
N MET A 329 3.14 11.00 5.51
CA MET A 329 4.56 10.60 5.53
C MET A 329 5.43 11.47 4.63
N ALA A 330 4.94 11.85 3.44
CA ALA A 330 5.65 12.74 2.53
C ALA A 330 5.80 14.17 3.07
N VAL A 331 4.95 14.58 4.02
CA VAL A 331 5.06 15.87 4.73
C VAL A 331 6.05 15.76 5.88
N GLU A 332 5.96 14.67 6.67
CA GLU A 332 6.88 14.41 7.78
C GLU A 332 8.35 14.27 7.32
N ALA A 333 8.56 13.83 6.07
CA ALA A 333 9.89 13.74 5.45
C ALA A 333 10.52 15.11 5.13
N LEU A 334 9.74 16.20 5.14
CA LEU A 334 10.24 17.53 4.80
C LEU A 334 10.84 18.23 6.02
N PRO A 335 11.84 19.12 5.82
CA PRO A 335 12.26 20.04 6.86
C PRO A 335 11.05 20.83 7.41
N GLU A 336 11.02 21.08 8.72
CA GLU A 336 9.92 21.79 9.39
C GLU A 336 9.60 23.14 8.70
N SER A 337 10.64 23.85 8.21
CA SER A 337 10.50 25.11 7.48
C SER A 337 9.77 25.00 6.14
N GLN A 338 9.60 23.78 5.60
CA GLN A 338 8.93 23.52 4.33
C GLN A 338 7.59 22.78 4.49
N GLN A 339 7.22 22.48 5.73
CA GLN A 339 5.92 21.87 6.05
C GLN A 339 4.78 22.90 5.99
N PRO A 340 3.52 22.49 5.88
CA PRO A 340 2.38 23.41 5.79
C PRO A 340 2.25 24.31 7.01
N SER A 341 2.69 23.86 8.20
CA SER A 341 2.74 24.65 9.45
C SER A 341 3.67 25.85 9.39
N ALA A 342 4.67 25.85 8.50
CA ALA A 342 5.57 26.98 8.30
C ALA A 342 4.97 28.09 7.39
N CYS A 343 3.75 27.94 6.90
CA CYS A 343 3.10 28.92 6.06
C CYS A 343 2.88 30.24 6.80
N LEU A 344 3.44 31.33 6.26
CA LEU A 344 3.33 32.68 6.85
C LEU A 344 1.98 33.36 6.58
N GLY A 345 1.09 32.76 5.80
CA GLY A 345 -0.18 33.36 5.42
C GLY A 345 -0.05 34.63 4.54
N CYS A 346 1.10 34.86 3.91
CA CYS A 346 1.40 36.11 3.18
C CYS A 346 0.57 36.33 1.90
N GLY A 347 -0.14 35.30 1.39
CA GLY A 347 -1.04 35.40 0.25
C GLY A 347 -0.38 35.50 -1.15
N ALA A 348 0.93 35.63 -1.26
CA ALA A 348 1.64 35.75 -2.55
C ALA A 348 1.33 34.59 -3.52
N CYS A 349 1.23 33.37 -2.99
CA CYS A 349 0.91 32.19 -3.76
C CYS A 349 -0.55 32.17 -4.27
N ALA A 350 -1.51 32.69 -3.49
CA ALA A 350 -2.91 32.78 -3.89
C ALA A 350 -3.12 33.86 -4.96
N ALA A 351 -2.40 34.98 -4.85
CA ALA A 351 -2.48 36.07 -5.83
C ALA A 351 -2.04 35.65 -7.23
N ILE A 352 -1.06 34.75 -7.36
CA ILE A 352 -0.56 34.30 -8.65
C ILE A 352 -1.26 33.03 -9.16
N CYS A 353 -2.11 32.40 -8.34
CA CYS A 353 -2.73 31.13 -8.69
C CYS A 353 -3.76 31.26 -9.82
N PRO A 354 -3.58 30.64 -11.00
CA PRO A 354 -4.56 30.71 -12.09
C PRO A 354 -5.92 30.12 -11.73
N GLN A 355 -5.94 29.19 -10.75
CA GLN A 355 -7.17 28.54 -10.28
C GLN A 355 -7.82 29.28 -9.11
N LYS A 356 -7.29 30.44 -8.70
CA LYS A 356 -7.80 31.27 -7.59
C LYS A 356 -7.99 30.49 -6.28
N ILE A 357 -7.09 29.55 -5.99
CA ILE A 357 -7.12 28.74 -4.78
C ILE A 357 -6.72 29.59 -3.59
N ASP A 358 -7.49 29.54 -2.49
CA ASP A 358 -7.06 30.04 -1.18
C ASP A 358 -5.98 29.12 -0.59
N ILE A 359 -4.75 29.28 -1.09
CA ILE A 359 -3.62 28.44 -0.68
C ILE A 359 -3.27 28.61 0.80
N PRO A 360 -3.22 29.82 1.40
CA PRO A 360 -3.00 29.95 2.83
C PRO A 360 -4.03 29.22 3.67
N GLY A 361 -5.32 29.34 3.35
CA GLY A 361 -6.39 28.59 4.04
C GLY A 361 -6.23 27.09 3.87
N CYS A 362 -5.82 26.62 2.70
CA CYS A 362 -5.50 25.21 2.48
C CYS A 362 -4.31 24.72 3.33
N MET A 363 -3.26 25.52 3.51
CA MET A 363 -2.12 25.18 4.36
C MET A 363 -2.52 25.09 5.83
N GLN A 364 -3.33 26.04 6.29
CA GLN A 364 -3.89 26.03 7.65
C GLN A 364 -4.73 24.77 7.87
N GLU A 365 -5.70 24.50 6.99
CA GLU A 365 -6.54 23.27 7.07
C GLU A 365 -5.70 22.01 7.10
N LEU A 366 -4.68 21.92 6.25
CA LEU A 366 -3.79 20.76 6.20
C LEU A 366 -3.05 20.59 7.54
N THR A 367 -2.52 21.66 8.10
CA THR A 367 -1.84 21.66 9.41
C THR A 367 -2.77 21.15 10.52
N GLU A 368 -4.01 21.66 10.59
CA GLU A 368 -5.00 21.24 11.57
C GLU A 368 -5.42 19.78 11.41
N ARG A 369 -5.48 19.28 10.18
CA ARG A 369 -5.82 17.88 9.91
C ARG A 369 -4.67 16.94 10.24
N ILE A 370 -3.42 17.29 9.90
CA ILE A 370 -2.21 16.52 10.24
C ILE A 370 -2.11 16.38 11.77
N ALA A 371 -2.34 17.44 12.52
CA ALA A 371 -2.28 17.40 13.99
C ALA A 371 -3.25 16.40 14.65
N LYS A 372 -4.27 15.93 13.92
CA LYS A 372 -5.25 14.93 14.38
C LYS A 372 -4.91 13.51 13.95
N ILE A 373 -3.86 13.31 13.16
CA ILE A 373 -3.43 12.03 12.65
C ILE A 373 -2.13 11.65 13.38
N PRO A 374 -2.02 10.47 13.99
CA PRO A 374 -0.78 10.03 14.63
C PRO A 374 0.39 10.06 13.65
N SER A 375 1.53 10.62 14.05
CA SER A 375 2.75 10.60 13.26
C SER A 375 3.26 9.17 13.06
N TRP A 376 3.99 8.93 11.97
CA TRP A 376 4.62 7.63 11.77
C TRP A 376 5.60 7.26 12.89
N ALA A 377 6.36 8.24 13.39
CA ALA A 377 7.26 8.06 14.51
C ALA A 377 6.53 7.65 15.80
N GLU A 378 5.35 8.20 16.06
CA GLU A 378 4.50 7.84 17.19
C GLU A 378 3.93 6.42 17.07
N ILE A 379 3.39 6.08 15.89
CA ILE A 379 2.90 4.72 15.60
C ILE A 379 4.04 3.70 15.71
N SER A 380 5.22 4.01 15.19
CA SER A 380 6.39 3.12 15.26
C SER A 380 6.81 2.89 16.72
N ARG A 381 6.81 3.94 17.57
CA ARG A 381 7.09 3.82 19.01
C ARG A 381 6.04 2.96 19.73
N GLN A 382 4.76 3.20 19.45
CA GLN A 382 3.67 2.42 20.03
C GLN A 382 3.76 0.93 19.64
N ARG A 383 4.09 0.66 18.37
CA ARG A 383 4.28 -0.73 17.87
C ARG A 383 5.52 -1.39 18.49
N ALA A 384 6.62 -0.66 18.62
CA ALA A 384 7.83 -1.18 19.26
C ALA A 384 7.59 -1.50 20.76
N ALA A 385 6.85 -0.65 21.46
CA ALA A 385 6.48 -0.88 22.87
C ALA A 385 5.48 -2.03 23.08
N ALA A 386 4.71 -2.40 22.04
CA ALA A 386 3.72 -3.48 22.08
C ALA A 386 4.29 -4.83 21.57
N GLN A 387 5.53 -4.86 21.09
CA GLN A 387 6.21 -6.11 20.72
C GLN A 387 6.80 -6.74 21.99
N PRO A 388 6.48 -8.00 22.30
CA PRO A 388 6.99 -8.73 23.47
C PRO A 388 8.48 -9.02 23.37
#